data_015d2adfa81f72c480746b318ef9c690
#
_entry.id   015d2adfa81f72c480746b318ef9c690
#
_cell.length_a   1.000
_cell.length_b   1.000
_cell.length_c   1.000
_cell.angle_alpha   90.00
_cell.angle_beta   90.00
_cell.angle_gamma   90.00
#
_symmetry.space_group_name_H-M   'P 1'
#
loop_
_entity.id
_entity.type
_entity.pdbx_description
1 polymer ?
#
loop_
_entity_poly.entity_id
_entity_poly.type
_entity_poly.pdbx_seq_one_letter_code
_entity_poly.pdbx_strand_id
1 'polypeptide(L)'
;MNNDQDMIDKVIETEHKVDLYEKYLTEYLIKVNNLSITEEQHLLINDLFHAIIDIERVSDHAENMSDLAKYKIDNEIIFSQHGMEELKKLSEKVIVCFSEAIKAREKFSRVAADNVCRIEDEVDDLEEELRNKHIERLSSGLCK
;
A
#
# COMPACT_ATOMS: atom_id res chain seq x y z
N MET A 1 16.99 12.69 13.33
CA MET A 1 17.11 11.28 13.81
C MET A 1 15.88 10.82 14.57
N ASN A 2 15.35 11.55 15.56
CA ASN A 2 14.14 11.12 16.29
C ASN A 2 12.87 11.02 15.42
N ASN A 3 12.75 11.83 14.37
CA ASN A 3 11.53 11.88 13.56
C ASN A 3 11.29 10.61 12.74
N ASP A 4 12.33 9.92 12.27
CA ASP A 4 12.20 8.73 11.44
C ASP A 4 11.80 7.51 12.30
N GLN A 5 12.34 7.38 13.53
CA GLN A 5 11.95 6.32 14.45
C GLN A 5 10.50 6.50 14.92
N ASP A 6 10.10 7.73 15.26
CA ASP A 6 8.73 8.05 15.66
C ASP A 6 7.70 7.71 14.54
N MET A 7 8.11 7.86 13.27
CA MET A 7 7.26 7.49 12.13
C MET A 7 7.16 5.97 11.96
N ILE A 8 8.24 5.22 12.14
CA ILE A 8 8.25 3.75 12.12
C ILE A 8 7.32 3.22 13.20
N ASP A 9 7.48 3.70 14.45
CA ASP A 9 6.66 3.27 15.58
C ASP A 9 5.16 3.54 15.34
N LYS A 10 4.84 4.67 14.68
CA LYS A 10 3.48 5.01 14.31
C LYS A 10 2.90 4.10 13.22
N VAL A 11 3.70 3.66 12.27
CA VAL A 11 3.26 2.69 11.25
C VAL A 11 2.91 1.37 11.91
N ILE A 12 3.78 0.85 12.77
CA ILE A 12 3.56 -0.41 13.51
C ILE A 12 2.32 -0.31 14.40
N GLU A 13 2.14 0.80 15.13
CA GLU A 13 0.93 1.01 15.95
C GLU A 13 -0.35 1.05 15.09
N THR A 14 -0.26 1.59 13.88
CA THR A 14 -1.40 1.69 12.97
C THR A 14 -1.74 0.34 12.36
N GLU A 15 -0.74 -0.43 11.97
CA GLU A 15 -0.88 -1.80 11.49
C GLU A 15 -1.59 -2.68 12.53
N HIS A 16 -1.12 -2.73 13.77
CA HIS A 16 -1.81 -3.45 14.85
C HIS A 16 -3.28 -3.06 15.04
N LYS A 17 -3.64 -1.80 14.78
CA LYS A 17 -5.05 -1.37 14.82
C LYS A 17 -5.83 -1.90 13.61
N VAL A 18 -5.21 -1.93 12.43
CA VAL A 18 -5.82 -2.48 11.21
C VAL A 18 -6.11 -3.96 11.40
N ASP A 19 -5.15 -4.75 11.88
CA ASP A 19 -5.33 -6.17 12.21
C ASP A 19 -6.49 -6.41 13.18
N LEU A 20 -6.56 -5.59 14.22
CA LEU A 20 -7.63 -5.69 15.19
C LEU A 20 -8.99 -5.40 14.57
N TYR A 21 -9.09 -4.40 13.69
CA TYR A 21 -10.32 -4.08 12.97
C TYR A 21 -10.65 -5.15 11.93
N GLU A 22 -9.67 -5.67 11.19
CA GLU A 22 -9.86 -6.79 10.26
C GLU A 22 -10.55 -7.94 10.98
N LYS A 23 -9.99 -8.40 12.09
CA LYS A 23 -10.54 -9.50 12.89
C LYS A 23 -11.97 -9.24 13.35
N TYR A 24 -12.23 -8.06 13.95
CA TYR A 24 -13.57 -7.73 14.46
C TYR A 24 -14.60 -7.58 13.34
N LEU A 25 -14.24 -6.96 12.24
CA LEU A 25 -15.14 -6.78 11.10
C LEU A 25 -15.44 -8.11 10.42
N THR A 26 -14.43 -8.95 10.25
CA THR A 26 -14.58 -10.31 9.70
C THR A 26 -15.53 -11.15 10.57
N GLU A 27 -15.30 -11.19 11.89
CA GLU A 27 -16.20 -11.89 12.81
C GLU A 27 -17.64 -11.33 12.78
N TYR A 28 -17.77 -10.02 12.66
CA TYR A 28 -19.09 -9.37 12.55
C TYR A 28 -19.79 -9.74 11.25
N LEU A 29 -19.11 -9.64 10.11
CA LEU A 29 -19.68 -9.97 8.81
C LEU A 29 -20.08 -11.45 8.72
N ILE A 30 -19.31 -12.38 9.30
CA ILE A 30 -19.67 -13.79 9.40
C ILE A 30 -21.00 -13.96 10.16
N LYS A 31 -21.19 -13.26 11.27
CA LYS A 31 -22.45 -13.30 12.04
C LYS A 31 -23.62 -12.74 11.23
N VAL A 32 -23.42 -11.63 10.52
CA VAL A 32 -24.45 -11.05 9.67
C VAL A 32 -24.81 -11.99 8.49
N ASN A 33 -23.80 -12.61 7.87
CA ASN A 33 -23.98 -13.52 6.76
C ASN A 33 -24.78 -14.81 7.12
N ASN A 34 -24.79 -15.16 8.40
CA ASN A 34 -25.59 -16.28 8.92
C ASN A 34 -27.05 -15.92 9.26
N LEU A 35 -27.46 -14.66 9.06
CA LEU A 35 -28.85 -14.24 9.22
C LEU A 35 -29.66 -14.51 7.95
N SER A 36 -30.99 -14.40 8.05
CA SER A 36 -31.87 -14.43 6.88
C SER A 36 -31.77 -13.12 6.11
N ILE A 37 -30.82 -13.04 5.18
CA ILE A 37 -30.52 -11.85 4.37
C ILE A 37 -30.86 -12.10 2.91
N THR A 38 -31.03 -11.03 2.13
CA THR A 38 -31.28 -11.12 0.68
C THR A 38 -30.00 -11.44 -0.10
N GLU A 39 -30.15 -11.86 -1.35
CA GLU A 39 -29.00 -12.11 -2.25
C GLU A 39 -28.17 -10.83 -2.46
N GLU A 40 -28.79 -9.68 -2.60
CA GLU A 40 -28.08 -8.38 -2.70
C GLU A 40 -27.25 -8.07 -1.44
N GLN A 41 -27.76 -8.41 -0.26
CA GLN A 41 -27.01 -8.25 1.00
C GLN A 41 -25.85 -9.23 1.09
N HIS A 42 -26.00 -10.47 0.59
CA HIS A 42 -24.88 -11.41 0.48
C HIS A 42 -23.77 -10.88 -0.43
N LEU A 43 -24.12 -10.32 -1.59
CA LEU A 43 -23.14 -9.71 -2.50
C LEU A 43 -22.41 -8.54 -1.83
N LEU A 44 -23.12 -7.68 -1.10
CA LEU A 44 -22.52 -6.58 -0.37
C LEU A 44 -21.55 -7.07 0.72
N ILE A 45 -21.92 -8.10 1.48
CA ILE A 45 -21.06 -8.68 2.51
C ILE A 45 -19.79 -9.26 1.89
N ASN A 46 -19.92 -9.95 0.76
CA ASN A 46 -18.76 -10.50 0.04
C ASN A 46 -17.81 -9.38 -0.44
N ASP A 47 -18.35 -8.31 -0.98
CA ASP A 47 -17.59 -7.12 -1.38
C ASP A 47 -16.88 -6.45 -0.18
N LEU A 48 -17.52 -6.41 0.99
CA LEU A 48 -16.91 -5.91 2.22
C LEU A 48 -15.78 -6.80 2.72
N PHE A 49 -15.89 -8.14 2.63
CA PHE A 49 -14.80 -9.05 2.95
C PHE A 49 -13.56 -8.78 2.09
N HIS A 50 -13.74 -8.62 0.77
CA HIS A 50 -12.62 -8.27 -0.11
C HIS A 50 -11.98 -6.94 0.29
N ALA A 51 -12.79 -5.92 0.57
CA ALA A 51 -12.27 -4.62 0.98
C ALA A 51 -11.47 -4.67 2.28
N ILE A 52 -11.90 -5.46 3.27
CA ILE A 52 -11.20 -5.65 4.54
C ILE A 52 -9.83 -6.29 4.30
N ILE A 53 -9.78 -7.36 3.51
CA ILE A 53 -8.53 -8.06 3.15
C ILE A 53 -7.59 -7.13 2.39
N ASP A 54 -8.09 -6.33 1.45
CA ASP A 54 -7.26 -5.41 0.68
C ASP A 54 -6.67 -4.30 1.56
N ILE A 55 -7.43 -3.78 2.54
CA ILE A 55 -6.94 -2.78 3.50
C ILE A 55 -5.86 -3.37 4.41
N GLU A 56 -6.05 -4.59 4.92
CA GLU A 56 -5.05 -5.30 5.71
C GLU A 56 -3.75 -5.50 4.90
N ARG A 57 -3.82 -5.98 3.65
CA ARG A 57 -2.64 -6.14 2.79
C ARG A 57 -1.88 -4.83 2.55
N VAL A 58 -2.59 -3.71 2.43
CA VAL A 58 -1.95 -2.39 2.34
C VAL A 58 -1.21 -2.06 3.63
N SER A 59 -1.80 -2.37 4.78
CA SER A 59 -1.18 -2.18 6.09
C SER A 59 0.08 -3.02 6.26
N ASP A 60 0.03 -4.31 5.89
CA ASP A 60 1.18 -5.21 5.87
C ASP A 60 2.33 -4.69 5.00
N HIS A 61 2.01 -4.16 3.82
CA HIS A 61 3.03 -3.55 2.96
C HIS A 61 3.64 -2.30 3.60
N ALA A 62 2.86 -1.50 4.33
CA ALA A 62 3.39 -0.35 5.06
C ALA A 62 4.32 -0.78 6.21
N GLU A 63 3.99 -1.85 6.93
CA GLU A 63 4.86 -2.45 7.94
C GLU A 63 6.17 -2.94 7.32
N ASN A 64 6.11 -3.71 6.24
CA ASN A 64 7.31 -4.16 5.51
C ASN A 64 8.20 -2.99 5.07
N MET A 65 7.61 -1.88 4.62
CA MET A 65 8.37 -0.67 4.28
C MET A 65 9.02 -0.03 5.52
N SER A 66 8.35 -0.07 6.68
CA SER A 66 8.90 0.43 7.95
C SER A 66 10.09 -0.40 8.43
N ASP A 67 10.03 -1.72 8.25
CA ASP A 67 11.14 -2.63 8.55
C ASP A 67 12.36 -2.35 7.65
N LEU A 68 12.15 -2.11 6.35
CA LEU A 68 13.22 -1.70 5.45
C LEU A 68 13.82 -0.34 5.83
N ALA A 69 12.99 0.61 6.27
CA ALA A 69 13.45 1.91 6.76
C ALA A 69 14.27 1.77 8.03
N LYS A 70 13.85 0.92 8.97
CA LYS A 70 14.59 0.58 10.18
C LYS A 70 15.93 -0.09 9.85
N TYR A 71 15.92 -1.08 8.96
CA TYR A 71 17.15 -1.75 8.50
C TYR A 71 18.14 -0.75 7.89
N LYS A 72 17.64 0.21 7.09
CA LYS A 72 18.46 1.29 6.51
C LYS A 72 19.11 2.16 7.59
N ILE A 73 18.35 2.51 8.63
CA ILE A 73 18.85 3.33 9.75
C ILE A 73 19.91 2.55 10.55
N ASP A 74 19.59 1.33 10.96
CA ASP A 74 20.44 0.48 11.81
C ASP A 74 21.78 0.13 11.14
N ASN A 75 21.80 0.05 9.81
CA ASN A 75 22.99 -0.26 9.02
C ASN A 75 23.63 0.95 8.35
N GLU A 76 23.21 2.16 8.70
CA GLU A 76 23.73 3.44 8.15
C GLU A 76 23.75 3.48 6.61
N ILE A 77 22.76 2.85 5.96
CA ILE A 77 22.69 2.77 4.49
C ILE A 77 22.33 4.13 3.91
N ILE A 78 23.18 4.62 3.01
CA ILE A 78 22.96 5.89 2.31
C ILE A 78 22.56 5.59 0.86
N PHE A 79 21.36 6.01 0.49
CA PHE A 79 20.95 5.95 -0.90
C PHE A 79 21.63 7.06 -1.71
N SER A 80 21.96 6.76 -2.98
CA SER A 80 22.40 7.78 -3.91
C SER A 80 21.31 8.83 -4.14
N GLN A 81 21.70 10.04 -4.52
CA GLN A 81 20.72 11.10 -4.85
C GLN A 81 19.74 10.63 -5.92
N HIS A 82 20.22 9.97 -6.98
CA HIS A 82 19.37 9.41 -8.03
C HIS A 82 18.39 8.37 -7.49
N GLY A 83 18.85 7.45 -6.63
CA GLY A 83 17.97 6.46 -6.01
C GLY A 83 16.87 7.10 -5.14
N MET A 84 17.19 8.17 -4.42
CA MET A 84 16.20 8.90 -3.63
C MET A 84 15.18 9.64 -4.50
N GLU A 85 15.61 10.27 -5.59
CA GLU A 85 14.72 10.95 -6.54
C GLU A 85 13.79 9.97 -7.24
N GLU A 86 14.31 8.81 -7.65
CA GLU A 86 13.55 7.72 -8.27
C GLU A 86 12.51 7.15 -7.30
N LEU A 87 12.91 6.83 -6.07
CA LEU A 87 12.01 6.32 -5.03
C LEU A 87 10.91 7.32 -4.71
N LYS A 88 11.26 8.61 -4.63
CA LYS A 88 10.29 9.68 -4.42
C LYS A 88 9.27 9.75 -5.56
N LYS A 89 9.72 9.72 -6.80
CA LYS A 89 8.85 9.74 -7.99
C LYS A 89 7.85 8.59 -8.00
N LEU A 90 8.32 7.37 -7.66
CA LEU A 90 7.46 6.19 -7.58
C LEU A 90 6.46 6.32 -6.44
N SER A 91 6.91 6.69 -5.24
CA SER A 91 6.03 6.81 -4.06
C SER A 91 4.94 7.88 -4.25
N GLU A 92 5.25 9.02 -4.86
CA GLU A 92 4.25 10.05 -5.17
C GLU A 92 3.16 9.51 -6.10
N LYS A 93 3.52 8.70 -7.10
CA LYS A 93 2.57 8.09 -8.03
C LYS A 93 1.69 7.04 -7.35
N VAL A 94 2.27 6.20 -6.52
CA VAL A 94 1.54 5.22 -5.70
C VAL A 94 0.54 5.90 -4.77
N ILE A 95 0.92 7.00 -4.10
CA ILE A 95 0.02 7.77 -3.23
C ILE A 95 -1.18 8.33 -4.01
N VAL A 96 -0.95 8.80 -5.23
CA VAL A 96 -2.05 9.27 -6.11
C VAL A 96 -2.98 8.11 -6.48
N CYS A 97 -2.44 6.94 -6.83
CA CYS A 97 -3.22 5.74 -7.14
C CYS A 97 -4.11 5.34 -5.96
N PHE A 98 -3.56 5.27 -4.74
CA PHE A 98 -4.32 5.02 -3.51
C PHE A 98 -5.42 6.05 -3.28
N SER A 99 -5.13 7.33 -3.49
CA SER A 99 -6.11 8.39 -3.31
C SER A 99 -7.31 8.23 -4.26
N GLU A 100 -7.06 7.84 -5.51
CA GLU A 100 -8.13 7.55 -6.47
C GLU A 100 -8.90 6.26 -6.11
N ALA A 101 -8.22 5.21 -5.62
CA ALA A 101 -8.87 3.99 -5.16
C ALA A 101 -9.84 4.25 -3.98
N ILE A 102 -9.41 5.04 -2.99
CA ILE A 102 -10.26 5.45 -1.88
C ILE A 102 -11.47 6.24 -2.39
N LYS A 103 -11.28 7.20 -3.30
CA LYS A 103 -12.38 7.96 -3.90
C LYS A 103 -13.34 7.07 -4.68
N ALA A 104 -12.82 6.10 -5.44
CA ALA A 104 -13.63 5.15 -6.19
C ALA A 104 -14.54 4.37 -5.24
N ARG A 105 -14.00 3.90 -4.12
CA ARG A 105 -14.73 3.14 -3.10
C ARG A 105 -15.75 3.99 -2.33
N GLU A 106 -15.33 5.14 -1.80
CA GLU A 106 -16.19 6.00 -0.98
C GLU A 106 -17.36 6.61 -1.76
N LYS A 107 -17.13 6.95 -3.03
CA LYS A 107 -18.11 7.66 -3.85
C LYS A 107 -18.79 6.77 -4.88
N PHE A 108 -18.47 5.47 -4.91
CA PHE A 108 -18.92 4.54 -5.97
C PHE A 108 -18.67 5.12 -7.37
N SER A 109 -17.50 5.76 -7.55
CA SER A 109 -17.16 6.52 -8.75
C SER A 109 -16.44 5.65 -9.76
N ARG A 110 -17.13 5.35 -10.87
CA ARG A 110 -16.52 4.64 -12.00
C ARG A 110 -15.35 5.42 -12.62
N VAL A 111 -15.47 6.75 -12.70
CA VAL A 111 -14.39 7.60 -13.21
C VAL A 111 -13.13 7.49 -12.37
N ALA A 112 -13.28 7.45 -11.03
CA ALA A 112 -12.12 7.24 -10.16
C ALA A 112 -11.54 5.82 -10.30
N ALA A 113 -12.38 4.80 -10.48
CA ALA A 113 -11.93 3.43 -10.76
C ALA A 113 -11.15 3.34 -12.09
N ASP A 114 -11.65 3.95 -13.16
CA ASP A 114 -10.95 4.00 -14.44
C ASP A 114 -9.60 4.75 -14.33
N ASN A 115 -9.54 5.80 -13.49
CA ASN A 115 -8.28 6.49 -13.17
C ASN A 115 -7.28 5.59 -12.43
N VAL A 116 -7.76 4.75 -11.49
CA VAL A 116 -6.89 3.80 -10.77
C VAL A 116 -6.20 2.87 -11.77
N CYS A 117 -6.95 2.23 -12.68
CA CYS A 117 -6.37 1.34 -13.70
C CYS A 117 -5.30 2.04 -14.54
N ARG A 118 -5.59 3.26 -15.01
CA ARG A 118 -4.62 4.02 -15.81
C ARG A 118 -3.37 4.41 -15.02
N ILE A 119 -3.51 4.76 -13.74
CA ILE A 119 -2.36 5.14 -12.90
C ILE A 119 -1.55 3.91 -12.51
N GLU A 120 -2.20 2.78 -12.33
CA GLU A 120 -1.56 1.49 -12.03
C GLU A 120 -0.68 1.06 -13.21
N ASP A 121 -1.19 1.07 -14.45
CA ASP A 121 -0.38 0.84 -15.65
C ASP A 121 0.87 1.75 -15.68
N GLU A 122 0.70 3.05 -15.35
CA GLU A 122 1.82 3.99 -15.28
C GLU A 122 2.79 3.73 -14.12
N VAL A 123 2.34 3.12 -13.01
CA VAL A 123 3.20 2.71 -11.88
C VAL A 123 4.04 1.51 -12.30
N ASP A 124 3.43 0.53 -12.97
CA ASP A 124 4.11 -0.67 -13.46
C ASP A 124 5.20 -0.31 -14.49
N ASP A 125 4.87 0.52 -15.47
CA ASP A 125 5.84 1.01 -16.45
C ASP A 125 7.01 1.74 -15.78
N LEU A 126 6.72 2.58 -14.79
CA LEU A 126 7.73 3.31 -14.05
C LEU A 126 8.61 2.37 -13.20
N GLU A 127 8.03 1.37 -12.55
CA GLU A 127 8.78 0.39 -11.76
C GLU A 127 9.77 -0.36 -12.64
N GLU A 128 9.33 -0.82 -13.82
CA GLU A 128 10.20 -1.51 -14.78
C GLU A 128 11.33 -0.59 -15.28
N GLU A 129 11.01 0.66 -15.62
CA GLU A 129 12.00 1.66 -16.03
C GLU A 129 13.07 1.87 -14.93
N LEU A 130 12.64 2.07 -13.69
CA LEU A 130 13.53 2.33 -12.56
C LEU A 130 14.38 1.11 -12.20
N ARG A 131 13.82 -0.09 -12.27
CA ARG A 131 14.53 -1.35 -12.11
C ARG A 131 15.66 -1.50 -13.13
N ASN A 132 15.37 -1.27 -14.40
CA ASN A 132 16.35 -1.35 -15.48
C ASN A 132 17.48 -0.33 -15.29
N LYS A 133 17.17 0.91 -14.95
CA LYS A 133 18.17 1.95 -14.63
C LYS A 133 19.04 1.57 -13.43
N HIS A 134 18.46 0.95 -12.42
CA HIS A 134 19.23 0.48 -11.26
C HIS A 134 20.20 -0.64 -11.65
N ILE A 135 19.76 -1.61 -12.45
CA ILE A 135 20.62 -2.69 -12.97
C ILE A 135 21.77 -2.13 -13.82
N GLU A 136 21.50 -1.13 -14.66
CA GLU A 136 22.56 -0.46 -15.44
C GLU A 136 23.59 0.25 -14.55
N ARG A 137 23.15 0.92 -13.48
CA ARG A 137 24.07 1.55 -12.50
C ARG A 137 24.90 0.53 -11.73
N LEU A 138 24.31 -0.60 -11.37
CA LEU A 138 25.04 -1.71 -10.74
C LEU A 138 26.11 -2.28 -11.67
N SER A 139 25.77 -2.55 -12.93
CA SER A 139 26.70 -3.12 -13.92
C SER A 139 27.82 -2.16 -14.32
N SER A 140 27.58 -0.86 -14.25
CA SER A 140 28.60 0.18 -14.51
C SER A 140 29.44 0.56 -13.29
N GLY A 141 29.20 -0.04 -12.12
CA GLY A 141 29.92 0.24 -10.88
C GLY A 141 29.57 1.60 -10.25
N LEU A 142 28.49 2.25 -10.69
CA LEU A 142 28.01 3.52 -10.14
C LEU A 142 27.17 3.33 -8.85
N CYS A 143 26.70 2.12 -8.60
CA CYS A 143 26.07 1.69 -7.35
C CYS A 143 26.92 0.56 -6.72
N LYS A 144 26.97 0.55 -5.37
CA LYS A 144 27.62 -0.51 -4.59
C LYS A 144 26.55 -1.36 -3.90
#